data_ff77e6c4a2d39bcd59215553f301a43b
#
_entry.id   ff77e6c4a2d39bcd59215553f301a43b
#
_cell.length_a   1.000
_cell.length_b   1.000
_cell.length_c   1.000
_cell.angle_alpha   90.00
_cell.angle_beta   90.00
_cell.angle_gamma   90.00
#
_symmetry.space_group_name_H-M   'P 1'
#
loop_
_entity.id
_entity.type
_entity.pdbx_description
1 polymer ?
#
loop_
_entity_poly.entity_id
_entity_poly.type
_entity_poly.pdbx_seq_one_letter_code
_entity_poly.pdbx_strand_id
1 'polypeptide(L)'
;MEIRLELSPKSNKKYRITIYDLHIDIGNIDYQYYIDHHNNNIKQLYITQNTHLNCWTKKGILTTGFWERWLLWNNNTLEKSIKDTENRFDVKINSSLITD
;
A
#
# COMPACT_ATOMS: atom_id res chain seq x y z
N MET A 1 -14.26 -10.42 0.84
CA MET A 1 -12.80 -10.61 0.88
C MET A 1 -12.26 -9.92 2.12
N GLU A 2 -11.64 -10.66 2.99
CA GLU A 2 -11.00 -10.10 4.18
C GLU A 2 -9.53 -9.81 3.88
N ILE A 3 -9.12 -8.58 4.18
CA ILE A 3 -7.75 -8.13 3.95
C ILE A 3 -7.21 -7.66 5.30
N ARG A 4 -6.06 -8.19 5.70
CA ARG A 4 -5.38 -7.75 6.93
C ARG A 4 -4.11 -7.00 6.58
N LEU A 5 -3.86 -5.94 7.35
CA LEU A 5 -2.65 -5.13 7.22
C LEU A 5 -1.96 -5.06 8.58
N GLU A 6 -0.67 -5.40 8.60
CA GLU A 6 0.14 -5.41 9.81
C GLU A 6 1.58 -5.05 9.49
N LEU A 7 2.40 -4.87 10.51
CA LEU A 7 3.84 -4.73 10.29
C LEU A 7 4.38 -6.02 9.71
N SER A 8 5.29 -5.90 8.73
CA SER A 8 5.91 -7.09 8.16
C SER A 8 6.84 -7.75 9.19
N PRO A 9 6.80 -9.09 9.32
CA PRO A 9 7.79 -9.81 10.13
C PRO A 9 9.18 -9.84 9.49
N LYS A 10 9.29 -9.45 8.22
CA LYS A 10 10.60 -9.36 7.53
C LYS A 10 11.30 -8.08 7.93
N SER A 11 12.56 -8.17 8.33
CA SER A 11 13.31 -7.04 8.87
C SER A 11 13.53 -5.89 7.90
N ASN A 12 13.48 -6.17 6.59
CA ASN A 12 13.69 -5.17 5.54
C ASN A 12 12.41 -4.63 4.90
N LYS A 13 11.24 -5.12 5.33
CA LYS A 13 9.95 -4.70 4.76
C LYS A 13 9.13 -3.91 5.78
N LYS A 14 8.29 -2.98 5.30
CA LYS A 14 7.46 -2.14 6.17
C LYS A 14 6.19 -2.85 6.63
N TYR A 15 5.40 -3.32 5.69
CA TYR A 15 4.06 -3.83 5.97
C TYR A 15 3.81 -5.18 5.30
N ARG A 16 2.87 -5.92 5.87
CA ARG A 16 2.38 -7.17 5.28
C ARG A 16 0.87 -7.06 5.07
N ILE A 17 0.44 -7.35 3.85
CA ILE A 17 -0.96 -7.53 3.51
C ILE A 17 -1.22 -9.04 3.44
N THR A 18 -2.27 -9.50 4.11
CA THR A 18 -2.68 -10.90 4.04
C THR A 18 -4.07 -10.98 3.44
N ILE A 19 -4.20 -11.71 2.33
CA ILE A 19 -5.46 -11.97 1.64
C ILE A 19 -5.59 -13.50 1.57
N TYR A 20 -6.58 -14.05 2.31
CA TYR A 20 -6.66 -15.48 2.56
C TYR A 20 -5.33 -15.96 3.15
N ASP A 21 -4.64 -16.89 2.50
CA ASP A 21 -3.34 -17.40 2.97
C ASP A 21 -2.14 -16.75 2.27
N LEU A 22 -2.41 -15.78 1.37
CA LEU A 22 -1.33 -15.11 0.65
C LEU A 22 -0.79 -13.93 1.47
N HIS A 23 0.53 -13.89 1.63
CA HIS A 23 1.23 -12.78 2.27
C HIS A 23 1.94 -11.94 1.21
N ILE A 24 1.69 -10.63 1.25
CA ILE A 24 2.33 -9.67 0.36
C ILE A 24 3.08 -8.67 1.23
N ASP A 25 4.40 -8.70 1.18
CA ASP A 25 5.23 -7.77 1.95
C ASP A 25 5.64 -6.61 1.08
N ILE A 26 5.41 -5.39 1.56
CA ILE A 26 5.63 -4.17 0.79
C ILE A 26 6.54 -3.19 1.53
N GLY A 27 7.17 -2.34 0.73
CA GLY A 27 8.02 -1.27 1.22
C GLY A 27 9.40 -1.78 1.61
N ASN A 28 10.37 -0.86 1.56
CA ASN A 28 11.70 -1.10 2.07
C ASN A 28 11.90 -0.19 3.27
N ILE A 29 12.38 -0.73 4.39
CA ILE A 29 12.49 0.00 5.64
C ILE A 29 13.44 1.21 5.52
N ASP A 30 14.41 1.16 4.59
CA ASP A 30 15.38 2.23 4.39
C ASP A 30 14.93 3.27 3.35
N TYR A 31 13.76 3.09 2.74
CA TYR A 31 13.27 3.98 1.70
C TYR A 31 12.11 4.83 2.22
N GLN A 32 12.04 6.09 1.76
CA GLN A 32 10.92 6.98 2.08
C GLN A 32 9.91 7.01 0.93
N TYR A 33 8.65 6.82 1.29
CA TYR A 33 7.51 6.82 0.38
C TYR A 33 6.68 8.08 0.57
N TYR A 34 5.62 8.27 -0.22
CA TYR A 34 4.80 9.48 -0.09
C TYR A 34 4.21 9.64 1.31
N ILE A 35 3.83 8.55 1.97
CA ILE A 35 3.34 8.61 3.36
C ILE A 35 4.41 9.12 4.34
N ASP A 36 5.68 9.12 3.96
CA ASP A 36 6.79 9.60 4.78
C ASP A 36 7.18 11.03 4.41
N HIS A 37 7.45 11.31 3.14
CA HIS A 37 8.01 12.60 2.72
C HIS A 37 6.97 13.63 2.26
N HIS A 38 5.76 13.22 1.90
CA HIS A 38 4.66 14.08 1.43
C HIS A 38 5.03 14.96 0.21
N ASN A 39 5.99 14.55 -0.60
CA ASN A 39 6.44 15.33 -1.75
C ASN A 39 5.67 14.95 -3.00
N ASN A 40 4.81 15.87 -3.47
CA ASN A 40 3.95 15.62 -4.64
C ASN A 40 4.75 15.43 -5.93
N ASN A 41 5.89 16.09 -6.08
CA ASN A 41 6.71 15.94 -7.29
C ASN A 41 7.31 14.54 -7.38
N ILE A 42 7.80 14.01 -6.26
CA ILE A 42 8.33 12.65 -6.19
C ILE A 42 7.21 11.63 -6.44
N LYS A 43 6.03 11.88 -5.87
CA LYS A 43 4.87 11.02 -6.10
C LYS A 43 4.50 10.95 -7.58
N GLN A 44 4.45 12.10 -8.26
CA GLN A 44 4.13 12.16 -9.67
C GLN A 44 5.18 11.44 -10.53
N LEU A 45 6.44 11.57 -10.16
CA LEU A 45 7.52 10.85 -10.84
C LEU A 45 7.34 9.33 -10.70
N TYR A 46 7.03 8.85 -9.49
CA TYR A 46 6.75 7.44 -9.25
C TYR A 46 5.58 6.96 -10.12
N ILE A 47 4.48 7.71 -10.14
CA ILE A 47 3.29 7.35 -10.91
C ILE A 47 3.64 7.26 -12.40
N THR A 48 4.32 8.27 -12.93
CA THR A 48 4.70 8.32 -14.34
C THR A 48 5.60 7.15 -14.74
N GLN A 49 6.58 6.82 -13.91
CA GLN A 49 7.55 5.76 -14.20
C GLN A 49 6.97 4.35 -14.05
N ASN A 50 5.93 4.18 -13.25
CA ASN A 50 5.44 2.84 -12.89
C ASN A 50 4.08 2.51 -13.48
N THR A 51 3.38 3.46 -14.07
CA THR A 51 2.00 3.26 -14.52
C THR A 51 1.86 2.17 -15.58
N HIS A 52 2.91 1.92 -16.39
CA HIS A 52 2.91 0.88 -17.41
C HIS A 52 3.44 -0.47 -16.91
N LEU A 53 4.03 -0.49 -15.73
CA LEU A 53 4.70 -1.68 -15.19
C LEU A 53 3.83 -2.48 -14.23
N ASN A 54 2.79 -1.85 -13.70
CA ASN A 54 1.99 -2.44 -12.62
C ASN A 54 0.50 -2.34 -12.94
N CYS A 55 -0.26 -3.33 -12.48
CA CYS A 55 -1.72 -3.27 -12.55
C CYS A 55 -2.25 -2.63 -11.26
N TRP A 56 -2.72 -1.39 -11.36
CA TRP A 56 -3.24 -0.63 -10.22
C TRP A 56 -4.77 -0.66 -10.12
N THR A 57 -5.43 -1.48 -10.94
CA THR A 57 -6.85 -1.77 -10.82
C THR A 57 -7.06 -2.95 -9.87
N LYS A 58 -8.32 -3.23 -9.54
CA LYS A 58 -8.65 -4.35 -8.64
C LYS A 58 -8.11 -5.69 -9.13
N LYS A 59 -7.86 -5.85 -10.42
CA LYS A 59 -7.25 -7.05 -10.99
C LYS A 59 -5.84 -7.31 -10.44
N GLY A 60 -5.14 -6.26 -10.03
CA GLY A 60 -3.79 -6.37 -9.48
C GLY A 60 -3.73 -6.55 -7.98
N ILE A 61 -4.85 -6.80 -7.32
CA ILE A 61 -4.95 -6.80 -5.84
C ILE A 61 -4.05 -7.84 -5.16
N LEU A 62 -3.57 -8.84 -5.89
CA LEU A 62 -2.67 -9.85 -5.34
C LEU A 62 -1.19 -9.55 -5.63
N THR A 63 -0.86 -8.35 -6.09
CA THR A 63 0.50 -7.98 -6.43
C THR A 63 1.07 -6.94 -5.47
N THR A 64 2.37 -6.95 -5.33
CA THR A 64 3.12 -5.96 -4.55
C THR A 64 2.89 -4.55 -5.06
N GLY A 65 2.95 -4.36 -6.40
CA GLY A 65 2.80 -3.05 -7.02
C GLY A 65 1.48 -2.37 -6.73
N PHE A 66 0.38 -3.14 -6.68
CA PHE A 66 -0.94 -2.62 -6.31
C PHE A 66 -0.90 -2.00 -4.91
N TRP A 67 -0.40 -2.75 -3.93
CA TRP A 67 -0.42 -2.31 -2.54
C TRP A 67 0.58 -1.20 -2.25
N GLU A 68 1.73 -1.18 -2.93
CA GLU A 68 2.66 -0.06 -2.82
C GLU A 68 2.02 1.24 -3.33
N ARG A 69 1.35 1.18 -4.50
CA ARG A 69 0.66 2.36 -5.06
C ARG A 69 -0.40 2.90 -4.11
N TRP A 70 -1.24 2.03 -3.58
CA TRP A 70 -2.43 2.47 -2.86
C TRP A 70 -2.20 2.71 -1.37
N LEU A 71 -1.16 2.13 -0.77
CA LEU A 71 -0.84 2.36 0.64
C LEU A 71 0.34 3.29 0.84
N LEU A 72 1.37 3.22 0.01
CA LEU A 72 2.61 3.98 0.21
C LEU A 72 2.67 5.25 -0.62
N TRP A 73 2.05 5.27 -1.78
CA TRP A 73 2.10 6.38 -2.76
C TRP A 73 0.74 7.03 -3.01
N ASN A 74 -0.20 6.91 -2.10
CA ASN A 74 -1.58 7.41 -2.27
C ASN A 74 -1.79 8.74 -1.53
N ASN A 75 -2.09 8.66 -0.25
CA ASN A 75 -2.32 9.84 0.59
C ASN A 75 -1.12 10.12 1.48
N ASN A 76 -1.16 11.24 2.20
CA ASN A 76 -0.04 11.65 3.04
C ASN A 76 0.03 10.93 4.38
N THR A 77 -0.95 10.07 4.70
CA THR A 77 -0.90 9.19 5.86
C THR A 77 -1.36 7.80 5.47
N LEU A 78 -0.91 6.80 6.22
CA LEU A 78 -1.35 5.42 6.00
C LEU A 78 -2.85 5.28 6.24
N GLU A 79 -3.38 5.92 7.28
CA GLU A 79 -4.80 5.86 7.60
C GLU A 79 -5.67 6.36 6.46
N LYS A 80 -5.33 7.52 5.89
CA LYS A 80 -6.06 8.08 4.75
C LYS A 80 -5.93 7.21 3.51
N SER A 81 -4.77 6.62 3.29
CA SER A 81 -4.54 5.71 2.17
C SER A 81 -5.38 4.45 2.30
N ILE A 82 -5.50 3.90 3.50
CA ILE A 82 -6.35 2.74 3.77
C ILE A 82 -7.81 3.07 3.45
N LYS A 83 -8.32 4.19 3.95
CA LYS A 83 -9.72 4.60 3.70
C LYS A 83 -10.00 4.83 2.23
N ASP A 84 -9.09 5.49 1.51
CA ASP A 84 -9.25 5.71 0.08
C ASP A 84 -9.27 4.38 -0.68
N THR A 85 -8.39 3.45 -0.33
CA THR A 85 -8.32 2.14 -0.96
C THR A 85 -9.58 1.34 -0.73
N GLU A 86 -10.10 1.36 0.50
CA GLU A 86 -11.36 0.70 0.83
C GLU A 86 -12.52 1.23 -0.03
N ASN A 87 -12.62 2.55 -0.14
CA ASN A 87 -13.70 3.18 -0.90
C ASN A 87 -13.54 2.96 -2.41
N ARG A 88 -12.32 3.05 -2.90
CA ARG A 88 -12.02 2.95 -4.32
C ARG A 88 -12.27 1.55 -4.88
N PHE A 89 -11.96 0.52 -4.11
CA PHE A 89 -12.02 -0.87 -4.57
C PHE A 89 -13.11 -1.69 -3.91
N ASP A 90 -13.91 -1.07 -3.04
CA ASP A 90 -14.99 -1.74 -2.31
C ASP A 90 -14.48 -2.96 -1.55
N VAL A 91 -13.47 -2.74 -0.74
CA VAL A 91 -12.86 -3.77 0.12
C VAL A 91 -12.80 -3.27 1.56
N LYS A 92 -12.61 -4.19 2.49
CA LYS A 92 -12.41 -3.85 3.89
C LYS A 92 -11.03 -4.29 4.32
N ILE A 93 -10.28 -3.36 4.91
CA ILE A 93 -8.92 -3.61 5.37
C ILE A 93 -8.88 -3.53 6.89
N ASN A 94 -8.62 -4.66 7.53
CA ASN A 94 -8.45 -4.71 8.98
C ASN A 94 -6.98 -4.46 9.29
N SER A 95 -6.70 -3.34 9.97
CA SER A 95 -5.34 -2.93 10.27
C SER A 95 -5.08 -2.97 11.77
N SER A 96 -3.99 -3.62 12.16
CA SER A 96 -3.47 -3.58 13.54
C SER A 96 -2.66 -2.32 13.80
N LEU A 97 -2.38 -1.52 12.76
CA LEU A 97 -1.53 -0.33 12.84
C LEU A 97 -2.31 0.93 13.18
N ILE A 98 -3.62 0.89 13.02
CA ILE A 98 -4.51 2.02 13.26
C ILE A 98 -5.42 1.66 14.43
N THR A 99 -5.29 2.41 15.52
CA THR A 99 -6.15 2.28 16.69
C THR A 99 -7.15 3.42 16.70
N ASP A 100 -8.38 3.09 16.93
CA ASP A 100 -9.43 4.10 17.10
C ASP A 100 -9.39 4.73 18.48
#